data_ec3b393352ed488f9649cecd476eafbc
#
_entry.id   ec3b393352ed488f9649cecd476eafbc
#
_cell.length_a   1.000
_cell.length_b   1.000
_cell.length_c   1.000
_cell.angle_alpha   90.00
_cell.angle_beta   90.00
_cell.angle_gamma   90.00
#
_symmetry.space_group_name_H-M   'P 1'
#
loop_
_entity.id
_entity.type
_entity.pdbx_description
1 polymer ?
#
loop_
_entity_poly.entity_id
_entity_poly.type
_entity_poly.pdbx_seq_one_letter_code
_entity_poly.pdbx_strand_id
1 'polypeptide(L)'
;WSEDREDQVAWRGDGRYVARLVGTHHREAVAQKLVPSQPFKLGSSQKGNLDNLILEPVTRRSPGTGEVEIRVKATGLNFLDVVSALGLVPQQVDGMSQKHLVEMDSFGGECAGEVVAVGSEVRDFQVGDLVMAMAQGSFSQYITVNTTYVALKPENLSFEEAASIPANFLTAYYALHHVAKIQAGERILIHAGAGGTGMAAVKIAQQAGAEVFATASPPKWEALRNLGVKHIMNSRTLEFADQVMEITQGQGVDIVLNSLTSGEFVSKSMSVVTQGGRFVEIAKRGVWSSSQVAAVRPDVCYFVVDLVKESIEQPELINSMLVGLKEKFGNGLLQPPPIKVFPIEEVIDAFRYMQQAKHIGKIVVTQTQLADGETQKPLSFRSEASYL
;
A
#
# COMPACT_ATOMS: atom_id res chain seq x y z
N TRP A 1 -44.00 -20.39 27.63
CA TRP A 1 -42.54 -20.59 27.75
C TRP A 1 -42.20 -21.85 26.95
N SER A 2 -41.49 -21.73 25.81
CA SER A 2 -41.04 -22.88 25.02
C SER A 2 -39.76 -23.45 25.67
N GLU A 3 -39.62 -24.76 25.75
CA GLU A 3 -38.47 -25.48 26.26
C GLU A 3 -37.25 -25.45 25.28
N ASP A 4 -37.25 -24.59 24.28
CA ASP A 4 -36.14 -24.53 23.34
C ASP A 4 -35.00 -23.62 23.87
N ARG A 5 -33.77 -24.04 23.64
CA ARG A 5 -32.53 -23.40 24.11
C ARG A 5 -32.08 -22.23 23.24
N GLU A 6 -33.02 -21.38 22.79
CA GLU A 6 -32.71 -20.28 21.88
C GLU A 6 -32.41 -18.99 22.64
N ASP A 7 -31.20 -18.51 22.54
CA ASP A 7 -30.70 -17.31 23.24
C ASP A 7 -31.19 -15.98 22.63
N GLN A 8 -31.63 -15.99 21.38
CA GLN A 8 -32.10 -14.79 20.66
C GLN A 8 -33.37 -15.11 19.85
N VAL A 9 -34.49 -14.57 20.31
CA VAL A 9 -35.80 -14.70 19.63
C VAL A 9 -36.40 -13.33 19.41
N ALA A 10 -36.87 -13.06 18.20
CA ALA A 10 -37.64 -11.87 17.85
C ALA A 10 -39.08 -12.26 17.43
N TRP A 11 -40.07 -11.51 17.89
CA TRP A 11 -41.46 -11.61 17.44
C TRP A 11 -41.78 -10.46 16.49
N ARG A 12 -42.30 -10.77 15.33
CA ARG A 12 -42.74 -9.76 14.33
C ARG A 12 -44.12 -10.18 13.84
N GLY A 13 -45.17 -9.45 14.22
CA GLY A 13 -46.54 -9.87 13.99
C GLY A 13 -46.79 -11.21 14.69
N ASP A 14 -47.45 -12.16 13.99
CA ASP A 14 -47.72 -13.49 14.53
C ASP A 14 -46.57 -14.50 14.33
N GLY A 15 -45.42 -14.03 13.80
CA GLY A 15 -44.27 -14.86 13.49
C GLY A 15 -43.17 -14.81 14.56
N ARG A 16 -42.67 -16.00 14.98
CA ARG A 16 -41.47 -16.16 15.81
C ARG A 16 -40.23 -16.35 14.93
N TYR A 17 -39.22 -15.53 15.14
CA TYR A 17 -37.93 -15.56 14.41
C TYR A 17 -36.82 -15.88 15.38
N VAL A 18 -35.91 -16.73 14.97
CA VAL A 18 -34.74 -17.15 15.73
C VAL A 18 -33.49 -16.78 14.94
N ALA A 19 -32.53 -16.11 15.59
CA ALA A 19 -31.27 -15.81 14.99
C ALA A 19 -30.45 -17.10 14.72
N ARG A 20 -29.98 -17.30 13.52
CA ARG A 20 -29.08 -18.39 13.15
C ARG A 20 -27.86 -17.82 12.48
N LEU A 21 -26.68 -18.26 12.91
CA LEU A 21 -25.46 -18.13 12.13
C LEU A 21 -25.53 -19.17 11.01
N VAL A 22 -25.95 -18.75 9.84
CA VAL A 22 -25.84 -19.57 8.62
C VAL A 22 -24.52 -19.22 7.95
N GLY A 23 -23.69 -20.23 7.68
CA GLY A 23 -22.56 -20.07 6.77
C GLY A 23 -23.12 -19.64 5.42
N THR A 24 -22.90 -18.38 5.05
CA THR A 24 -23.33 -17.91 3.75
C THR A 24 -22.46 -18.54 2.68
N HIS A 25 -23.03 -19.44 1.89
CA HIS A 25 -22.52 -19.83 0.57
C HIS A 25 -22.63 -18.66 -0.43
N HIS A 26 -22.70 -17.42 0.03
CA HIS A 26 -22.71 -16.21 -0.79
C HIS A 26 -21.40 -15.97 -1.55
N ARG A 27 -20.35 -16.79 -1.32
CA ARG A 27 -19.11 -16.67 -2.10
C ARG A 27 -19.31 -16.91 -3.58
N GLU A 28 -20.25 -17.79 -4.00
CA GLU A 28 -20.47 -18.05 -5.43
C GLU A 28 -21.30 -16.97 -6.14
N ALA A 29 -22.21 -16.31 -5.45
CA ALA A 29 -23.04 -15.26 -6.05
C ALA A 29 -22.33 -13.89 -6.15
N VAL A 30 -21.29 -13.65 -5.33
CA VAL A 30 -20.49 -12.41 -5.40
C VAL A 30 -19.30 -12.57 -6.34
N ALA A 31 -18.77 -13.77 -6.52
CA ALA A 31 -17.69 -14.05 -7.46
C ALA A 31 -18.11 -13.92 -8.95
N GLN A 32 -19.40 -13.91 -9.25
CA GLN A 32 -19.93 -13.64 -10.59
C GLN A 32 -20.26 -12.17 -10.86
N LYS A 33 -19.83 -11.22 -10.06
CA LYS A 33 -19.83 -9.82 -10.43
C LYS A 33 -18.72 -9.56 -11.46
N LEU A 34 -18.99 -10.07 -12.66
CA LEU A 34 -18.63 -9.66 -13.99
C LEU A 34 -17.47 -8.67 -14.07
N VAL A 35 -16.31 -9.16 -14.50
CA VAL A 35 -15.35 -8.29 -15.18
C VAL A 35 -16.12 -7.64 -16.35
N PRO A 36 -16.25 -6.31 -16.38
CA PRO A 36 -16.97 -5.64 -17.45
C PRO A 36 -16.40 -6.01 -18.81
N SER A 37 -17.25 -6.11 -19.84
CA SER A 37 -16.82 -6.32 -21.24
C SER A 37 -16.13 -5.09 -21.85
N GLN A 38 -15.98 -4.02 -21.10
CA GLN A 38 -15.34 -2.75 -21.45
C GLN A 38 -14.31 -2.37 -20.37
N PRO A 39 -13.38 -1.46 -20.68
CA PRO A 39 -12.40 -0.99 -19.70
C PRO A 39 -13.04 -0.57 -18.38
N PHE A 40 -12.43 -0.94 -17.27
CA PHE A 40 -12.96 -0.71 -15.92
C PHE A 40 -11.90 -0.17 -14.96
N LYS A 41 -12.38 0.39 -13.86
CA LYS A 41 -11.60 0.75 -12.67
C LYS A 41 -12.31 0.24 -11.43
N LEU A 42 -11.55 0.10 -10.34
CA LEU A 42 -12.12 -0.17 -9.02
C LEU A 42 -12.77 1.11 -8.49
N GLY A 43 -14.01 0.99 -8.06
CA GLY A 43 -14.79 2.01 -7.37
C GLY A 43 -15.40 1.47 -6.10
N SER A 44 -16.22 2.28 -5.45
CA SER A 44 -17.03 1.86 -4.30
C SER A 44 -18.43 2.45 -4.41
N SER A 45 -19.44 1.62 -4.33
CA SER A 45 -20.85 2.08 -4.34
C SER A 45 -21.19 2.90 -3.09
N GLN A 46 -20.52 2.64 -1.97
CA GLN A 46 -20.63 3.39 -0.73
C GLN A 46 -19.42 3.07 0.14
N LYS A 47 -18.71 4.11 0.60
CA LYS A 47 -17.59 3.95 1.53
C LYS A 47 -18.05 3.47 2.90
N GLY A 48 -17.13 2.86 3.65
CA GLY A 48 -17.37 2.35 5.00
C GLY A 48 -17.40 0.83 5.10
N ASN A 49 -17.58 0.12 3.99
CA ASN A 49 -17.55 -1.33 3.95
C ASN A 49 -16.82 -1.84 2.70
N LEU A 50 -15.87 -2.76 2.87
CA LEU A 50 -15.10 -3.35 1.77
C LEU A 50 -15.97 -4.17 0.80
N ASP A 51 -17.12 -4.67 1.24
CA ASP A 51 -18.08 -5.37 0.37
C ASP A 51 -18.72 -4.49 -0.70
N ASN A 52 -18.61 -3.17 -0.54
CA ASN A 52 -19.12 -2.18 -1.49
C ASN A 52 -18.13 -1.86 -2.61
N LEU A 53 -16.94 -2.48 -2.62
CA LEU A 53 -16.01 -2.37 -3.74
C LEU A 53 -16.62 -3.00 -4.98
N ILE A 54 -16.58 -2.27 -6.10
CA ILE A 54 -17.17 -2.67 -7.39
C ILE A 54 -16.23 -2.32 -8.53
N LEU A 55 -16.36 -3.01 -9.66
CA LEU A 55 -15.70 -2.64 -10.89
C LEU A 55 -16.66 -1.75 -11.72
N GLU A 56 -16.22 -0.53 -11.96
CA GLU A 56 -17.00 0.49 -12.71
C GLU A 56 -16.42 0.67 -14.12
N PRO A 57 -17.24 0.80 -15.15
CA PRO A 57 -16.77 1.15 -16.48
C PRO A 57 -15.96 2.45 -16.47
N VAL A 58 -14.89 2.51 -17.24
CA VAL A 58 -14.10 3.72 -17.44
C VAL A 58 -13.92 4.02 -18.92
N THR A 59 -14.03 5.29 -19.27
CA THR A 59 -13.70 5.77 -20.61
C THR A 59 -12.20 6.09 -20.67
N ARG A 60 -11.50 5.46 -21.62
CA ARG A 60 -10.10 5.79 -21.89
C ARG A 60 -10.01 7.20 -22.45
N ARG A 61 -8.99 7.96 -22.06
CA ARG A 61 -8.64 9.24 -22.65
C ARG A 61 -7.30 9.14 -23.36
N SER A 62 -7.15 9.85 -24.46
CA SER A 62 -5.84 9.98 -25.10
C SER A 62 -4.87 10.72 -24.18
N PRO A 63 -3.59 10.29 -24.12
CA PRO A 63 -2.58 10.99 -23.34
C PRO A 63 -2.33 12.38 -23.91
N GLY A 64 -2.19 13.37 -23.03
CA GLY A 64 -1.79 14.73 -23.34
C GLY A 64 -0.29 14.88 -23.46
N THR A 65 0.18 16.13 -23.54
CA THR A 65 1.62 16.46 -23.60
C THR A 65 2.36 15.90 -22.37
N GLY A 66 3.44 15.16 -22.61
CA GLY A 66 4.26 14.56 -21.55
C GLY A 66 3.59 13.41 -20.79
N GLU A 67 2.48 12.87 -21.31
CA GLU A 67 1.78 11.76 -20.70
C GLU A 67 1.90 10.46 -21.52
N VAL A 68 1.80 9.32 -20.84
CA VAL A 68 1.65 8.00 -21.45
C VAL A 68 0.39 7.33 -20.92
N GLU A 69 -0.25 6.50 -21.76
CA GLU A 69 -1.29 5.59 -21.31
C GLU A 69 -0.68 4.20 -21.12
N ILE A 70 -0.88 3.64 -19.92
CA ILE A 70 -0.38 2.33 -19.52
C ILE A 70 -1.57 1.36 -19.45
N ARG A 71 -1.46 0.21 -20.13
CA ARG A 71 -2.28 -0.96 -19.89
C ARG A 71 -1.75 -1.65 -18.65
N VAL A 72 -2.45 -1.52 -17.53
CA VAL A 72 -2.03 -2.04 -16.24
C VAL A 72 -2.09 -3.57 -16.24
N LYS A 73 -1.03 -4.21 -15.80
CA LYS A 73 -0.92 -5.66 -15.62
C LYS A 73 -1.04 -6.04 -14.14
N ALA A 74 -0.45 -5.23 -13.28
CA ALA A 74 -0.42 -5.44 -11.84
C ALA A 74 -0.46 -4.10 -11.10
N THR A 75 -1.18 -4.06 -9.98
CA THR A 75 -1.32 -2.89 -9.09
C THR A 75 -0.89 -3.26 -7.68
N GLY A 76 -0.02 -2.47 -7.07
CA GLY A 76 0.36 -2.63 -5.68
C GLY A 76 -0.74 -2.09 -4.76
N LEU A 77 -1.26 -2.92 -3.85
CA LEU A 77 -2.22 -2.50 -2.83
C LEU A 77 -1.50 -1.81 -1.68
N ASN A 78 -1.99 -0.65 -1.27
CA ASN A 78 -1.47 0.16 -0.18
C ASN A 78 -2.48 0.30 0.96
N PHE A 79 -2.01 0.56 2.18
CA PHE A 79 -2.90 0.73 3.33
C PHE A 79 -3.85 1.94 3.14
N LEU A 80 -3.42 2.95 2.39
CA LEU A 80 -4.23 4.10 2.03
C LEU A 80 -5.49 3.69 1.25
N ASP A 81 -5.40 2.68 0.37
CA ASP A 81 -6.55 2.16 -0.37
C ASP A 81 -7.62 1.59 0.56
N VAL A 82 -7.18 0.84 1.59
CA VAL A 82 -8.10 0.29 2.61
C VAL A 82 -8.72 1.42 3.43
N VAL A 83 -7.94 2.41 3.83
CA VAL A 83 -8.42 3.59 4.58
C VAL A 83 -9.43 4.38 3.74
N SER A 84 -9.18 4.55 2.43
CA SER A 84 -10.10 5.18 1.49
C SER A 84 -11.41 4.40 1.34
N ALA A 85 -11.33 3.07 1.13
CA ALA A 85 -12.51 2.22 1.02
C ALA A 85 -13.39 2.26 2.27
N LEU A 86 -12.78 2.41 3.45
CA LEU A 86 -13.47 2.54 4.73
C LEU A 86 -13.94 3.99 5.03
N GLY A 87 -13.73 4.94 4.11
CA GLY A 87 -14.13 6.34 4.30
C GLY A 87 -13.41 7.04 5.44
N LEU A 88 -12.19 6.62 5.74
CA LEU A 88 -11.40 7.10 6.88
C LEU A 88 -10.29 8.09 6.47
N VAL A 89 -10.22 8.47 5.19
CA VAL A 89 -9.32 9.53 4.70
C VAL A 89 -9.84 10.90 5.18
N PRO A 90 -9.00 11.76 5.75
CA PRO A 90 -9.41 13.10 6.12
C PRO A 90 -9.96 13.90 4.92
N GLN A 91 -11.09 14.57 5.08
CA GLN A 91 -11.70 15.40 4.02
C GLN A 91 -10.96 16.72 3.77
N GLN A 92 -10.09 17.11 4.70
CA GLN A 92 -9.23 18.29 4.60
C GLN A 92 -7.84 17.91 5.08
N VAL A 93 -6.85 18.27 4.29
CA VAL A 93 -5.42 18.19 4.64
C VAL A 93 -4.84 19.57 4.38
N ASP A 94 -4.21 20.18 5.39
CA ASP A 94 -3.63 21.50 5.27
C ASP A 94 -2.61 21.55 4.12
N GLY A 95 -2.79 22.53 3.23
CA GLY A 95 -1.95 22.73 2.05
C GLY A 95 -2.31 21.87 0.83
N MET A 96 -3.33 21.00 0.88
CA MET A 96 -3.80 20.26 -0.28
C MET A 96 -5.00 20.91 -0.96
N SER A 97 -4.99 20.96 -2.30
CA SER A 97 -6.16 21.41 -3.07
C SER A 97 -7.25 20.34 -3.08
N GLN A 98 -8.51 20.79 -3.27
CA GLN A 98 -9.66 19.90 -3.43
C GLN A 98 -9.45 18.84 -4.53
N LYS A 99 -8.76 19.21 -5.63
CA LYS A 99 -8.42 18.31 -6.72
C LYS A 99 -7.52 17.16 -6.24
N HIS A 100 -6.49 17.44 -5.47
CA HIS A 100 -5.58 16.43 -4.95
C HIS A 100 -6.27 15.51 -3.93
N LEU A 101 -7.21 16.05 -3.14
CA LEU A 101 -8.00 15.22 -2.22
C LEU A 101 -8.91 14.23 -2.98
N VAL A 102 -9.48 14.65 -4.10
CA VAL A 102 -10.29 13.78 -4.98
C VAL A 102 -9.40 12.72 -5.65
N GLU A 103 -8.20 13.08 -6.08
CA GLU A 103 -7.24 12.13 -6.65
C GLU A 103 -6.79 11.09 -5.60
N MET A 104 -6.53 11.50 -4.36
CA MET A 104 -6.23 10.58 -3.24
C MET A 104 -7.39 9.65 -2.89
N ASP A 105 -8.59 9.96 -3.31
CA ASP A 105 -9.79 9.16 -3.07
C ASP A 105 -10.01 8.06 -4.11
N SER A 106 -9.19 8.04 -5.17
CA SER A 106 -9.14 6.97 -6.16
C SER A 106 -8.30 5.79 -5.64
N PHE A 107 -8.67 4.56 -6.02
CA PHE A 107 -7.94 3.37 -5.58
C PHE A 107 -6.69 3.11 -6.42
N GLY A 108 -5.60 2.77 -5.73
CA GLY A 108 -4.29 2.48 -6.32
C GLY A 108 -3.37 3.70 -6.37
N GLY A 109 -2.11 3.50 -5.99
CA GLY A 109 -1.06 4.52 -6.00
C GLY A 109 0.15 4.14 -6.83
N GLU A 110 0.18 2.89 -7.35
CA GLU A 110 1.31 2.36 -8.11
C GLU A 110 0.88 1.19 -8.98
N CYS A 111 1.58 0.99 -10.09
CA CYS A 111 1.33 -0.14 -10.98
C CYS A 111 2.58 -0.53 -11.79
N ALA A 112 2.45 -1.66 -12.48
CA ALA A 112 3.32 -2.03 -13.59
C ALA A 112 2.45 -2.48 -14.78
N GLY A 113 2.91 -2.20 -15.99
CA GLY A 113 2.16 -2.48 -17.20
C GLY A 113 2.94 -2.18 -18.47
N GLU A 114 2.21 -2.01 -19.55
CA GLU A 114 2.72 -1.78 -20.89
C GLU A 114 2.19 -0.44 -21.44
N VAL A 115 3.05 0.38 -21.97
CA VAL A 115 2.67 1.62 -22.65
C VAL A 115 1.89 1.30 -23.92
N VAL A 116 0.66 1.79 -24.03
CA VAL A 116 -0.23 1.55 -25.20
C VAL A 116 -0.51 2.79 -26.01
N ALA A 117 -0.22 3.96 -25.46
CA ALA A 117 -0.26 5.22 -26.21
C ALA A 117 0.70 6.24 -25.56
N VAL A 118 1.23 7.14 -26.36
CA VAL A 118 2.11 8.23 -25.94
C VAL A 118 1.54 9.56 -26.40
N GLY A 119 1.65 10.57 -25.55
CA GLY A 119 1.26 11.94 -25.87
C GLY A 119 2.33 12.69 -26.63
N SER A 120 2.02 13.93 -27.00
CA SER A 120 3.02 14.80 -27.65
C SER A 120 4.17 15.11 -26.69
N GLU A 121 5.36 15.34 -27.26
CA GLU A 121 6.60 15.66 -26.55
C GLU A 121 7.19 14.53 -25.67
N VAL A 122 6.56 13.36 -25.60
CA VAL A 122 7.16 12.17 -24.97
C VAL A 122 8.28 11.64 -25.88
N ARG A 123 9.50 11.53 -25.33
CA ARG A 123 10.69 11.07 -26.06
C ARG A 123 11.32 9.83 -25.43
N ASP A 124 11.12 9.63 -24.14
CA ASP A 124 11.79 8.59 -23.35
C ASP A 124 10.99 7.28 -23.28
N PHE A 125 9.77 7.28 -23.85
CA PHE A 125 8.89 6.11 -23.88
C PHE A 125 8.24 5.94 -25.25
N GLN A 126 7.99 4.69 -25.62
CA GLN A 126 7.27 4.30 -26.83
C GLN A 126 6.21 3.24 -26.52
N VAL A 127 5.28 3.06 -27.46
CA VAL A 127 4.27 1.98 -27.35
C VAL A 127 4.98 0.63 -27.34
N GLY A 128 4.58 -0.23 -26.39
CA GLY A 128 5.19 -1.54 -26.14
C GLY A 128 6.22 -1.53 -25.01
N ASP A 129 6.66 -0.36 -24.51
CA ASP A 129 7.57 -0.32 -23.36
C ASP A 129 6.91 -0.90 -22.11
N LEU A 130 7.65 -1.74 -21.39
CA LEU A 130 7.23 -2.29 -20.12
C LEU A 130 7.68 -1.37 -19.00
N VAL A 131 6.74 -0.93 -18.17
CA VAL A 131 6.98 0.16 -17.21
C VAL A 131 6.45 -0.19 -15.82
N MET A 132 7.00 0.51 -14.84
CA MET A 132 6.43 0.66 -13.51
C MET A 132 6.18 2.15 -13.24
N ALA A 133 5.14 2.47 -12.48
CA ALA A 133 4.73 3.85 -12.27
C ALA A 133 4.19 4.08 -10.86
N MET A 134 4.38 5.31 -10.36
CA MET A 134 3.60 5.87 -9.28
C MET A 134 2.41 6.58 -9.90
N ALA A 135 1.20 6.02 -9.75
CA ALA A 135 0.02 6.48 -10.49
C ALA A 135 -1.25 6.34 -9.64
N GLN A 136 -1.86 7.46 -9.29
CA GLN A 136 -3.14 7.46 -8.58
C GLN A 136 -4.26 6.95 -9.48
N GLY A 137 -5.12 6.09 -8.94
CA GLY A 137 -6.20 5.45 -9.72
C GLY A 137 -5.75 4.20 -10.48
N SER A 138 -4.61 3.62 -10.13
CA SER A 138 -4.02 2.48 -10.83
C SER A 138 -4.78 1.16 -10.67
N PHE A 139 -5.79 1.07 -9.79
CA PHE A 139 -6.75 -0.03 -9.84
C PHE A 139 -7.72 0.15 -11.04
N SER A 140 -7.15 0.30 -12.22
CA SER A 140 -7.83 0.46 -13.50
C SER A 140 -7.12 -0.39 -14.54
N GLN A 141 -7.84 -0.85 -15.59
CA GLN A 141 -7.20 -1.57 -16.70
C GLN A 141 -6.26 -0.67 -17.51
N TYR A 142 -6.58 0.63 -17.59
CA TYR A 142 -5.78 1.62 -18.29
C TYR A 142 -5.65 2.86 -17.41
N ILE A 143 -4.44 3.40 -17.34
CA ILE A 143 -4.16 4.65 -16.61
C ILE A 143 -3.32 5.57 -17.49
N THR A 144 -3.68 6.86 -17.52
CA THR A 144 -2.87 7.89 -18.17
C THR A 144 -2.14 8.67 -17.09
N VAL A 145 -0.81 8.75 -17.21
CA VAL A 145 0.07 9.32 -16.21
C VAL A 145 1.18 10.12 -16.87
N ASN A 146 1.63 11.19 -16.19
CA ASN A 146 2.80 11.96 -16.64
C ASN A 146 4.08 11.12 -16.57
N THR A 147 4.94 11.23 -17.57
CA THR A 147 6.20 10.47 -17.70
C THR A 147 7.15 10.67 -16.52
N THR A 148 7.05 11.79 -15.81
CA THR A 148 7.81 12.06 -14.59
C THR A 148 7.61 10.96 -13.51
N TYR A 149 6.46 10.30 -13.51
CA TYR A 149 6.14 9.25 -12.53
C TYR A 149 6.30 7.83 -13.09
N VAL A 150 6.96 7.69 -14.23
CA VAL A 150 7.13 6.42 -14.93
C VAL A 150 8.62 6.07 -15.06
N ALA A 151 8.94 4.80 -14.90
CA ALA A 151 10.25 4.25 -15.25
C ALA A 151 10.09 2.93 -15.99
N LEU A 152 11.05 2.60 -16.85
CA LEU A 152 11.11 1.28 -17.48
C LEU A 152 11.17 0.19 -16.40
N LYS A 153 10.39 -0.85 -16.58
CA LYS A 153 10.41 -2.02 -15.71
C LYS A 153 11.78 -2.72 -15.84
N PRO A 154 12.46 -3.06 -14.73
CA PRO A 154 13.65 -3.92 -14.81
C PRO A 154 13.32 -5.24 -15.53
N GLU A 155 14.17 -5.65 -16.47
CA GLU A 155 13.92 -6.85 -17.31
C GLU A 155 13.83 -8.13 -16.50
N ASN A 156 14.58 -8.21 -15.40
CA ASN A 156 14.67 -9.35 -14.50
C ASN A 156 13.47 -9.49 -13.55
N LEU A 157 12.48 -8.58 -13.58
CA LEU A 157 11.32 -8.62 -12.71
C LEU A 157 10.04 -8.96 -13.49
N SER A 158 9.11 -9.64 -12.84
CA SER A 158 7.74 -9.79 -13.31
C SER A 158 6.97 -8.46 -13.16
N PHE A 159 5.75 -8.36 -13.70
CA PHE A 159 4.90 -7.18 -13.48
C PHE A 159 4.46 -7.07 -12.02
N GLU A 160 4.19 -8.21 -11.39
CA GLU A 160 3.77 -8.25 -9.99
C GLU A 160 4.89 -7.79 -9.05
N GLU A 161 6.13 -8.21 -9.32
CA GLU A 161 7.29 -7.75 -8.58
C GLU A 161 7.53 -6.25 -8.81
N ALA A 162 7.47 -5.79 -10.06
CA ALA A 162 7.64 -4.38 -10.40
C ALA A 162 6.57 -3.48 -9.79
N ALA A 163 5.30 -3.92 -9.74
CA ALA A 163 4.20 -3.21 -9.09
C ALA A 163 4.34 -3.12 -7.56
N SER A 164 5.25 -3.88 -6.95
CA SER A 164 5.50 -3.85 -5.52
C SER A 164 6.52 -2.77 -5.09
N ILE A 165 7.16 -2.10 -6.05
CA ILE A 165 8.33 -1.26 -5.82
C ILE A 165 8.00 0.21 -5.57
N PRO A 166 7.26 0.94 -6.44
CA PRO A 166 7.24 2.41 -6.42
C PRO A 166 6.88 2.99 -5.07
N ALA A 167 5.69 2.74 -4.54
CA ALA A 167 5.24 3.36 -3.30
C ALA A 167 6.11 2.98 -2.09
N ASN A 168 6.48 1.69 -1.97
CA ASN A 168 7.24 1.21 -0.83
C ASN A 168 8.68 1.75 -0.81
N PHE A 169 9.38 1.62 -1.94
CA PHE A 169 10.79 1.98 -2.01
C PHE A 169 10.99 3.48 -2.14
N LEU A 170 10.11 4.20 -2.86
CA LEU A 170 10.16 5.67 -2.86
C LEU A 170 9.92 6.25 -1.47
N THR A 171 8.92 5.75 -0.73
CA THR A 171 8.68 6.19 0.66
C THR A 171 9.88 5.93 1.54
N ALA A 172 10.43 4.71 1.51
CA ALA A 172 11.56 4.34 2.34
C ALA A 172 12.83 5.11 1.93
N TYR A 173 13.10 5.25 0.64
CA TYR A 173 14.28 5.96 0.14
C TYR A 173 14.22 7.45 0.49
N TYR A 174 13.07 8.09 0.26
CA TYR A 174 12.86 9.49 0.63
C TYR A 174 13.02 9.69 2.14
N ALA A 175 12.35 8.87 2.95
CA ALA A 175 12.42 8.95 4.40
C ALA A 175 13.84 8.81 4.95
N LEU A 176 14.61 7.86 4.42
CA LEU A 176 15.93 7.52 4.98
C LEU A 176 17.05 8.37 4.38
N HIS A 177 17.07 8.58 3.07
CA HIS A 177 18.19 9.32 2.44
C HIS A 177 17.95 10.83 2.38
N HIS A 178 16.72 11.28 2.02
CA HIS A 178 16.47 12.71 1.87
C HIS A 178 16.08 13.39 3.19
N VAL A 179 15.26 12.73 4.01
CA VAL A 179 14.78 13.31 5.28
C VAL A 179 15.72 12.98 6.43
N ALA A 180 15.90 11.72 6.77
CA ALA A 180 16.74 11.31 7.89
C ALA A 180 18.24 11.44 7.61
N LYS A 181 18.67 11.43 6.34
CA LYS A 181 20.08 11.46 5.90
C LYS A 181 20.91 10.39 6.60
N ILE A 182 20.40 9.15 6.56
CA ILE A 182 20.98 7.99 7.21
C ILE A 182 22.46 7.80 6.85
N GLN A 183 23.29 7.49 7.84
CA GLN A 183 24.73 7.29 7.70
C GLN A 183 25.15 5.87 8.11
N ALA A 184 26.30 5.43 7.61
CA ALA A 184 26.90 4.17 8.04
C ALA A 184 27.24 4.19 9.54
N GLY A 185 26.95 3.08 10.22
CA GLY A 185 27.18 2.93 11.66
C GLY A 185 26.08 3.47 12.55
N GLU A 186 25.07 4.16 12.01
CA GLU A 186 23.90 4.59 12.77
C GLU A 186 22.98 3.41 13.09
N ARG A 187 22.18 3.55 14.15
CA ARG A 187 21.12 2.62 14.55
C ARG A 187 19.77 3.14 14.15
N ILE A 188 18.97 2.30 13.54
CA ILE A 188 17.60 2.66 13.14
C ILE A 188 16.58 1.66 13.67
N LEU A 189 15.51 2.17 14.27
CA LEU A 189 14.32 1.39 14.60
C LEU A 189 13.25 1.56 13.51
N ILE A 190 12.84 0.44 12.88
CA ILE A 190 11.82 0.41 11.83
C ILE A 190 10.59 -0.30 12.35
N HIS A 191 9.49 0.42 12.53
CA HIS A 191 8.21 -0.16 12.91
C HIS A 191 7.53 -0.85 11.74
N ALA A 192 6.74 -1.91 12.02
CA ALA A 192 6.09 -2.76 11.02
C ALA A 192 7.07 -3.27 9.95
N GLY A 193 8.27 -3.65 10.36
CA GLY A 193 9.40 -4.01 9.47
C GLY A 193 9.12 -5.13 8.47
N ALA A 194 8.12 -5.97 8.71
CA ALA A 194 7.73 -7.06 7.80
C ALA A 194 6.66 -6.66 6.76
N GLY A 195 6.18 -5.40 6.76
CA GLY A 195 5.32 -4.85 5.71
C GLY A 195 6.12 -4.36 4.51
N GLY A 196 5.45 -3.97 3.42
CA GLY A 196 6.11 -3.55 2.18
C GLY A 196 7.12 -2.42 2.37
N THR A 197 6.69 -1.28 2.93
CA THR A 197 7.58 -0.13 3.21
C THR A 197 8.62 -0.47 4.28
N GLY A 198 8.25 -1.26 5.31
CA GLY A 198 9.19 -1.69 6.35
C GLY A 198 10.33 -2.53 5.78
N MET A 199 10.04 -3.51 4.92
CA MET A 199 11.06 -4.32 4.25
C MET A 199 11.94 -3.51 3.30
N ALA A 200 11.35 -2.55 2.58
CA ALA A 200 12.11 -1.61 1.75
C ALA A 200 13.08 -0.78 2.61
N ALA A 201 12.59 -0.26 3.74
CA ALA A 201 13.41 0.51 4.68
C ALA A 201 14.55 -0.33 5.29
N VAL A 202 14.28 -1.59 5.66
CA VAL A 202 15.31 -2.53 6.13
C VAL A 202 16.43 -2.66 5.10
N LYS A 203 16.08 -2.94 3.85
CA LYS A 203 17.08 -3.12 2.78
C LYS A 203 17.89 -1.85 2.52
N ILE A 204 17.23 -0.70 2.48
CA ILE A 204 17.89 0.60 2.26
C ILE A 204 18.81 0.94 3.44
N ALA A 205 18.37 0.74 4.68
CA ALA A 205 19.18 0.98 5.87
C ALA A 205 20.41 0.07 5.93
N GLN A 206 20.26 -1.21 5.59
CA GLN A 206 21.37 -2.15 5.49
C GLN A 206 22.38 -1.75 4.41
N GLN A 207 21.91 -1.29 3.23
CA GLN A 207 22.79 -0.77 2.18
C GLN A 207 23.55 0.49 2.63
N ALA A 208 22.94 1.33 3.46
CA ALA A 208 23.59 2.49 4.05
C ALA A 208 24.62 2.12 5.15
N GLY A 209 24.69 0.85 5.55
CA GLY A 209 25.59 0.39 6.60
C GLY A 209 25.07 0.66 8.01
N ALA A 210 23.78 0.85 8.20
CA ALA A 210 23.14 1.07 9.49
C ALA A 210 22.81 -0.24 10.22
N GLU A 211 22.82 -0.23 11.55
CA GLU A 211 22.34 -1.32 12.39
C GLU A 211 20.83 -1.24 12.53
N VAL A 212 20.13 -2.30 12.09
CA VAL A 212 18.67 -2.31 12.00
C VAL A 212 18.03 -3.01 13.18
N PHE A 213 17.15 -2.29 13.86
CA PHE A 213 16.17 -2.77 14.83
C PHE A 213 14.80 -2.75 14.15
N ALA A 214 14.01 -3.81 14.26
CA ALA A 214 12.69 -3.84 13.60
C ALA A 214 11.61 -4.41 14.51
N THR A 215 10.39 -3.88 14.41
CA THR A 215 9.23 -4.47 15.06
C THR A 215 8.33 -5.17 14.06
N ALA A 216 7.85 -6.35 14.43
CA ALA A 216 6.82 -7.08 13.70
C ALA A 216 6.04 -7.99 14.67
N SER A 217 4.84 -8.44 14.27
CA SER A 217 4.16 -9.49 15.05
C SER A 217 4.95 -10.81 14.98
N PRO A 218 4.97 -11.62 16.05
CA PRO A 218 5.81 -12.83 16.13
C PRO A 218 5.74 -13.78 14.93
N PRO A 219 4.57 -14.04 14.30
CA PRO A 219 4.49 -14.91 13.13
C PRO A 219 5.28 -14.42 11.90
N LYS A 220 5.70 -13.13 11.89
CA LYS A 220 6.45 -12.52 10.78
C LYS A 220 7.96 -12.41 11.04
N TRP A 221 8.44 -12.81 12.19
CA TRP A 221 9.84 -12.63 12.59
C TRP A 221 10.81 -13.40 11.68
N GLU A 222 10.41 -14.58 11.22
CA GLU A 222 11.24 -15.37 10.30
C GLU A 222 11.53 -14.60 9.00
N ALA A 223 10.56 -13.89 8.46
CA ALA A 223 10.77 -13.06 7.27
C ALA A 223 11.80 -11.96 7.49
N LEU A 224 11.84 -11.35 8.70
CA LEU A 224 12.86 -10.37 9.05
C LEU A 224 14.24 -11.01 9.29
N ARG A 225 14.31 -12.20 9.89
CA ARG A 225 15.57 -12.94 10.03
C ARG A 225 16.16 -13.28 8.66
N ASN A 226 15.31 -13.69 7.72
CA ASN A 226 15.73 -13.99 6.33
C ASN A 226 16.24 -12.74 5.59
N LEU A 227 15.81 -11.52 6.01
CA LEU A 227 16.38 -10.25 5.57
C LEU A 227 17.67 -9.87 6.32
N GLY A 228 18.17 -10.69 7.24
CA GLY A 228 19.37 -10.42 8.02
C GLY A 228 19.17 -9.44 9.19
N VAL A 229 17.93 -9.15 9.60
CA VAL A 229 17.67 -8.32 10.78
C VAL A 229 17.98 -9.11 12.04
N LYS A 230 18.87 -8.56 12.87
CA LYS A 230 19.32 -9.21 14.11
C LYS A 230 18.39 -8.89 15.30
N HIS A 231 17.93 -7.66 15.40
CA HIS A 231 17.15 -7.14 16.53
C HIS A 231 15.70 -7.01 16.13
N ILE A 232 14.88 -8.02 16.51
CA ILE A 232 13.47 -8.10 16.14
C ILE A 232 12.62 -8.13 17.41
N MET A 233 11.70 -7.18 17.54
CA MET A 233 10.83 -7.02 18.69
C MET A 233 9.36 -7.14 18.29
N ASN A 234 8.50 -7.36 19.29
CA ASN A 234 7.07 -7.48 19.08
C ASN A 234 6.42 -6.11 18.81
N SER A 235 5.73 -5.98 17.68
CA SER A 235 4.99 -4.76 17.32
C SER A 235 3.61 -4.63 17.99
N ARG A 236 3.24 -5.56 18.87
CA ARG A 236 1.94 -5.58 19.56
C ARG A 236 2.03 -5.17 21.02
N THR A 237 3.26 -5.05 21.55
CA THR A 237 3.52 -4.63 22.94
C THR A 237 4.48 -3.45 22.94
N LEU A 238 4.57 -2.74 24.05
CA LEU A 238 5.48 -1.61 24.24
C LEU A 238 6.88 -2.00 24.72
N GLU A 239 7.10 -3.29 24.98
CA GLU A 239 8.38 -3.85 25.45
C GLU A 239 9.55 -3.62 24.50
N PHE A 240 9.27 -3.33 23.22
CA PHE A 240 10.31 -3.01 22.25
C PHE A 240 11.21 -1.86 22.73
N ALA A 241 10.65 -0.90 23.46
CA ALA A 241 11.42 0.25 23.93
C ALA A 241 12.46 -0.17 24.96
N ASP A 242 12.08 -0.99 25.94
CA ASP A 242 12.98 -1.49 26.97
C ASP A 242 14.04 -2.40 26.34
N GLN A 243 13.66 -3.26 25.39
CA GLN A 243 14.57 -4.13 24.64
C GLN A 243 15.60 -3.33 23.81
N VAL A 244 15.17 -2.25 23.13
CA VAL A 244 16.09 -1.36 22.42
C VAL A 244 17.10 -0.76 23.40
N MET A 245 16.64 -0.23 24.53
CA MET A 245 17.51 0.38 25.53
C MET A 245 18.49 -0.63 26.16
N GLU A 246 18.03 -1.85 26.41
CA GLU A 246 18.89 -2.93 26.92
C GLU A 246 19.99 -3.29 25.90
N ILE A 247 19.62 -3.58 24.64
CA ILE A 247 20.57 -3.95 23.58
C ILE A 247 21.58 -2.85 23.32
N THR A 248 21.14 -1.59 23.34
CA THR A 248 21.99 -0.43 23.10
C THR A 248 22.69 0.10 24.34
N GLN A 249 22.60 -0.59 25.49
CA GLN A 249 23.21 -0.18 26.77
C GLN A 249 22.78 1.24 27.17
N GLY A 250 21.54 1.60 26.98
CA GLY A 250 20.99 2.90 27.32
C GLY A 250 21.20 4.00 26.28
N GLN A 251 21.90 3.73 25.16
CA GLN A 251 22.19 4.74 24.15
C GLN A 251 20.97 5.04 23.23
N GLY A 252 20.13 4.05 22.98
CA GLY A 252 19.00 4.18 22.05
C GLY A 252 19.40 4.08 20.57
N VAL A 253 18.56 4.63 19.68
CA VAL A 253 18.74 4.62 18.23
C VAL A 253 18.80 6.03 17.66
N ASP A 254 19.56 6.22 16.59
CA ASP A 254 19.73 7.52 15.93
C ASP A 254 18.51 7.93 15.11
N ILE A 255 17.80 6.93 14.56
CA ILE A 255 16.65 7.12 13.69
C ILE A 255 15.52 6.21 14.12
N VAL A 256 14.29 6.74 14.14
CA VAL A 256 13.06 5.94 14.19
C VAL A 256 12.27 6.20 12.93
N LEU A 257 11.97 5.15 12.16
CA LEU A 257 10.96 5.17 11.10
C LEU A 257 9.65 4.63 11.67
N ASN A 258 8.73 5.54 11.97
CA ASN A 258 7.48 5.22 12.65
C ASN A 258 6.31 5.03 11.69
N SER A 259 5.49 4.02 11.99
CA SER A 259 4.19 3.75 11.37
C SER A 259 3.15 3.26 12.37
N LEU A 260 3.48 3.26 13.67
CA LEU A 260 2.61 2.82 14.76
C LEU A 260 2.23 4.02 15.63
N THR A 261 0.98 4.45 15.54
CA THR A 261 0.49 5.68 16.17
C THR A 261 -0.58 5.43 17.24
N SER A 262 -0.96 4.18 17.48
CA SER A 262 -2.01 3.84 18.46
C SER A 262 -1.48 3.86 19.90
N GLY A 263 -2.28 4.36 20.84
CA GLY A 263 -1.94 4.36 22.26
C GLY A 263 -0.61 5.06 22.55
N GLU A 264 0.25 4.41 23.31
CA GLU A 264 1.55 4.94 23.74
C GLU A 264 2.71 4.63 22.78
N PHE A 265 2.45 4.07 21.58
CA PHE A 265 3.53 3.71 20.66
C PHE A 265 4.41 4.90 20.27
N VAL A 266 3.81 6.07 19.98
CA VAL A 266 4.59 7.26 19.61
C VAL A 266 5.50 7.72 20.74
N SER A 267 4.96 7.85 21.96
CA SER A 267 5.75 8.30 23.12
C SER A 267 6.85 7.31 23.48
N LYS A 268 6.58 6.00 23.42
CA LYS A 268 7.58 4.95 23.65
C LYS A 268 8.63 4.92 22.55
N SER A 269 8.26 5.12 21.30
CA SER A 269 9.22 5.24 20.19
C SER A 269 10.09 6.50 20.31
N MET A 270 9.53 7.61 20.79
CA MET A 270 10.28 8.83 21.10
C MET A 270 11.30 8.62 22.23
N SER A 271 10.97 7.79 23.24
CA SER A 271 11.85 7.57 24.39
C SER A 271 13.15 6.84 24.04
N VAL A 272 13.19 6.11 22.94
CA VAL A 272 14.39 5.37 22.51
C VAL A 272 15.25 6.12 21.49
N VAL A 273 14.83 7.32 21.05
CA VAL A 273 15.63 8.15 20.14
C VAL A 273 16.77 8.81 20.93
N THR A 274 17.99 8.78 20.40
CA THR A 274 19.15 9.47 20.98
C THR A 274 18.94 10.99 21.01
N GLN A 275 19.71 11.71 21.80
CA GLN A 275 19.69 13.17 21.76
C GLN A 275 20.11 13.67 20.38
N GLY A 276 19.34 14.58 19.79
CA GLY A 276 19.57 15.06 18.41
C GLY A 276 19.21 14.06 17.31
N GLY A 277 18.64 12.91 17.67
CA GLY A 277 18.22 11.90 16.71
C GLY A 277 16.99 12.34 15.86
N ARG A 278 16.61 11.50 14.92
CA ARG A 278 15.56 11.80 13.94
C ARG A 278 14.39 10.84 14.10
N PHE A 279 13.20 11.40 14.19
CA PHE A 279 11.95 10.62 14.19
C PHE A 279 11.20 10.92 12.90
N VAL A 280 11.07 9.94 12.04
CA VAL A 280 10.41 10.05 10.74
C VAL A 280 9.09 9.30 10.78
N GLU A 281 8.00 10.05 10.70
CA GLU A 281 6.64 9.54 10.73
C GLU A 281 6.11 9.32 9.31
N ILE A 282 5.68 8.08 9.00
CA ILE A 282 5.07 7.73 7.72
C ILE A 282 3.60 7.29 7.86
N ALA A 283 3.06 7.25 9.07
CA ALA A 283 1.66 6.94 9.30
C ALA A 283 0.74 8.03 8.74
N LYS A 284 -0.49 7.64 8.37
CA LYS A 284 -1.51 8.55 7.83
C LYS A 284 -2.59 8.92 8.85
N ARG A 285 -2.53 8.38 10.07
CA ARG A 285 -3.51 8.62 11.14
C ARG A 285 -2.81 8.67 12.49
N GLY A 286 -3.35 9.47 13.41
CA GLY A 286 -2.80 9.60 14.77
C GLY A 286 -1.39 10.22 14.83
N VAL A 287 -1.04 10.97 13.80
CA VAL A 287 0.24 11.68 13.68
C VAL A 287 0.29 12.83 14.68
N TRP A 288 1.38 12.91 15.44
CA TRP A 288 1.59 14.02 16.37
C TRP A 288 1.99 15.28 15.62
N SER A 289 1.53 16.43 16.13
CA SER A 289 2.01 17.72 15.64
C SER A 289 3.44 17.99 16.13
N SER A 290 4.17 18.84 15.42
CA SER A 290 5.52 19.26 15.84
C SER A 290 5.52 19.88 17.24
N SER A 291 4.44 20.58 17.64
CA SER A 291 4.29 21.15 18.98
C SER A 291 4.12 20.07 20.07
N GLN A 292 3.40 19.01 19.79
CA GLN A 292 3.27 17.87 20.72
C GLN A 292 4.63 17.17 20.93
N VAL A 293 5.38 16.98 19.84
CA VAL A 293 6.72 16.38 19.92
C VAL A 293 7.68 17.27 20.69
N ALA A 294 7.71 18.58 20.38
CA ALA A 294 8.58 19.55 21.05
C ALA A 294 8.28 19.67 22.55
N ALA A 295 7.04 19.46 22.99
CA ALA A 295 6.68 19.44 24.41
C ALA A 295 7.27 18.24 25.17
N VAL A 296 7.54 17.13 24.49
CA VAL A 296 8.05 15.89 25.12
C VAL A 296 9.54 15.69 24.86
N ARG A 297 10.00 15.91 23.62
CA ARG A 297 11.37 15.73 23.14
C ARG A 297 11.80 16.87 22.23
N PRO A 298 12.09 18.08 22.79
CA PRO A 298 12.52 19.24 22.01
C PRO A 298 13.87 19.06 21.32
N ASP A 299 14.61 18.06 21.74
CA ASP A 299 15.94 17.68 21.21
C ASP A 299 15.87 16.75 19.99
N VAL A 300 14.70 16.18 19.66
CA VAL A 300 14.52 15.26 18.54
C VAL A 300 14.05 16.01 17.28
N CYS A 301 14.71 15.75 16.16
CA CYS A 301 14.25 16.23 14.86
C CYS A 301 13.05 15.40 14.37
N TYR A 302 11.88 16.02 14.31
CA TYR A 302 10.64 15.35 13.91
C TYR A 302 10.23 15.70 12.51
N PHE A 303 9.95 14.69 11.68
CA PHE A 303 9.55 14.82 10.29
C PHE A 303 8.31 13.98 10.01
N VAL A 304 7.36 14.53 9.27
CA VAL A 304 6.22 13.80 8.73
C VAL A 304 6.40 13.66 7.23
N VAL A 305 6.44 12.42 6.74
CA VAL A 305 6.62 12.12 5.32
C VAL A 305 5.27 11.80 4.68
N ASP A 306 4.91 12.57 3.67
CA ASP A 306 3.79 12.32 2.78
C ASP A 306 4.25 12.28 1.33
N LEU A 307 4.50 11.06 0.82
CA LEU A 307 5.02 10.86 -0.53
C LEU A 307 4.09 11.44 -1.62
N VAL A 308 2.76 11.45 -1.38
CA VAL A 308 1.81 12.05 -2.33
C VAL A 308 2.01 13.56 -2.42
N LYS A 309 2.15 14.23 -1.28
CA LYS A 309 2.46 15.66 -1.23
C LYS A 309 3.81 15.94 -1.89
N GLU A 310 4.84 15.18 -1.53
CA GLU A 310 6.18 15.34 -2.08
C GLU A 310 6.21 15.13 -3.60
N SER A 311 5.41 14.21 -4.12
CA SER A 311 5.34 13.98 -5.57
C SER A 311 4.77 15.17 -6.34
N ILE A 312 3.92 15.96 -5.71
CA ILE A 312 3.36 17.18 -6.30
C ILE A 312 4.34 18.35 -6.18
N GLU A 313 4.99 18.48 -5.02
CA GLU A 313 5.89 19.61 -4.74
C GLU A 313 7.28 19.43 -5.36
N GLN A 314 7.74 18.18 -5.51
CA GLN A 314 9.08 17.83 -5.98
C GLN A 314 9.05 16.70 -7.03
N PRO A 315 8.33 16.86 -8.18
CA PRO A 315 8.14 15.79 -9.15
C PRO A 315 9.47 15.27 -9.73
N GLU A 316 10.45 16.15 -9.98
CA GLU A 316 11.76 15.78 -10.51
C GLU A 316 12.58 14.92 -9.53
N LEU A 317 12.44 15.16 -8.24
CA LEU A 317 13.05 14.33 -7.20
C LEU A 317 12.46 12.92 -7.21
N ILE A 318 11.13 12.81 -7.31
CA ILE A 318 10.44 11.53 -7.41
C ILE A 318 10.89 10.76 -8.65
N ASN A 319 10.99 11.44 -9.81
CA ASN A 319 11.51 10.84 -11.03
C ASN A 319 12.93 10.31 -10.84
N SER A 320 13.83 11.15 -10.35
CA SER A 320 15.24 10.77 -10.09
C SER A 320 15.35 9.55 -9.17
N MET A 321 14.55 9.50 -8.11
CA MET A 321 14.51 8.34 -7.21
C MET A 321 13.96 7.09 -7.90
N LEU A 322 12.89 7.23 -8.71
CA LEU A 322 12.28 6.10 -9.41
C LEU A 322 13.24 5.50 -10.44
N VAL A 323 13.95 6.34 -11.20
CA VAL A 323 14.99 5.91 -12.15
C VAL A 323 16.15 5.24 -11.41
N GLY A 324 16.63 5.81 -10.30
CA GLY A 324 17.67 5.22 -9.48
C GLY A 324 17.27 3.87 -8.87
N LEU A 325 16.01 3.71 -8.48
CA LEU A 325 15.47 2.43 -8.03
C LEU A 325 15.46 1.41 -9.17
N LYS A 326 14.98 1.79 -10.36
CA LYS A 326 14.99 0.91 -11.56
C LYS A 326 16.40 0.34 -11.80
N GLU A 327 17.45 1.16 -11.70
CA GLU A 327 18.84 0.72 -11.86
C GLU A 327 19.27 -0.25 -10.76
N LYS A 328 18.96 0.06 -9.48
CA LYS A 328 19.31 -0.80 -8.34
C LYS A 328 18.65 -2.18 -8.40
N PHE A 329 17.40 -2.25 -8.89
CA PHE A 329 16.71 -3.52 -9.10
C PHE A 329 17.22 -4.25 -10.34
N GLY A 330 17.50 -3.54 -11.42
CA GLY A 330 18.01 -4.10 -12.67
C GLY A 330 19.39 -4.76 -12.51
N ASN A 331 20.26 -4.19 -11.70
CA ASN A 331 21.59 -4.74 -11.41
C ASN A 331 21.64 -5.68 -10.19
N GLY A 332 20.49 -5.97 -9.56
CA GLY A 332 20.37 -6.90 -8.44
C GLY A 332 20.83 -6.37 -7.07
N LEU A 333 21.18 -5.07 -6.96
CA LEU A 333 21.53 -4.44 -5.67
C LEU A 333 20.33 -4.41 -4.72
N LEU A 334 19.12 -4.26 -5.24
CA LEU A 334 17.88 -4.40 -4.49
C LEU A 334 17.08 -5.59 -5.04
N GLN A 335 16.31 -6.21 -4.15
CA GLN A 335 15.38 -7.29 -4.48
C GLN A 335 13.98 -6.87 -4.08
N PRO A 336 12.92 -7.21 -4.82
CA PRO A 336 11.55 -6.94 -4.40
C PRO A 336 11.22 -7.63 -3.07
N PRO A 337 10.24 -7.14 -2.32
CA PRO A 337 9.75 -7.83 -1.14
C PRO A 337 8.99 -9.10 -1.56
N PRO A 338 8.76 -10.07 -0.66
CA PRO A 338 7.79 -11.13 -0.90
C PRO A 338 6.43 -10.52 -1.29
N ILE A 339 5.78 -11.12 -2.29
CA ILE A 339 4.47 -10.66 -2.77
C ILE A 339 3.39 -11.72 -2.53
N LYS A 340 2.19 -11.25 -2.21
CA LYS A 340 0.96 -12.05 -2.24
C LYS A 340 0.08 -11.53 -3.36
N VAL A 341 -0.13 -12.34 -4.37
CA VAL A 341 -0.91 -11.95 -5.56
C VAL A 341 -2.37 -12.39 -5.40
N PHE A 342 -3.28 -11.52 -5.81
CA PHE A 342 -4.71 -11.77 -5.96
C PHE A 342 -5.14 -11.35 -7.37
N PRO A 343 -6.02 -12.08 -8.04
CA PRO A 343 -6.68 -11.58 -9.25
C PRO A 343 -7.67 -10.45 -8.90
N ILE A 344 -8.00 -9.59 -9.85
CA ILE A 344 -8.92 -8.44 -9.61
C ILE A 344 -10.31 -8.89 -9.15
N GLU A 345 -10.74 -10.07 -9.54
CA GLU A 345 -11.99 -10.69 -9.12
C GLU A 345 -12.03 -10.97 -7.60
N GLU A 346 -10.87 -11.11 -6.97
CA GLU A 346 -10.68 -11.33 -5.54
C GLU A 346 -10.22 -10.05 -4.82
N VAL A 347 -10.40 -8.88 -5.41
CA VAL A 347 -9.91 -7.60 -4.84
C VAL A 347 -10.44 -7.34 -3.44
N ILE A 348 -11.69 -7.70 -3.14
CA ILE A 348 -12.27 -7.57 -1.79
C ILE A 348 -11.49 -8.40 -0.78
N ASP A 349 -11.10 -9.63 -1.13
CA ASP A 349 -10.32 -10.50 -0.25
C ASP A 349 -8.88 -9.95 -0.07
N ALA A 350 -8.28 -9.35 -1.11
CA ALA A 350 -7.00 -8.65 -1.01
C ALA A 350 -7.05 -7.49 0.01
N PHE A 351 -8.10 -6.65 -0.06
CA PHE A 351 -8.31 -5.53 0.87
C PHE A 351 -8.53 -6.02 2.31
N ARG A 352 -9.35 -7.06 2.49
CA ARG A 352 -9.55 -7.69 3.82
C ARG A 352 -8.27 -8.30 4.37
N TYR A 353 -7.48 -8.95 3.53
CA TYR A 353 -6.21 -9.53 3.93
C TYR A 353 -5.22 -8.46 4.40
N MET A 354 -5.19 -7.30 3.75
CA MET A 354 -4.42 -6.14 4.20
C MET A 354 -4.96 -5.55 5.49
N GLN A 355 -6.28 -5.34 5.61
CA GLN A 355 -6.93 -4.82 6.81
C GLN A 355 -6.59 -5.66 8.06
N GLN A 356 -6.51 -6.98 7.90
CA GLN A 356 -6.15 -7.91 8.98
C GLN A 356 -4.66 -7.88 9.32
N ALA A 357 -3.85 -7.08 8.60
CA ALA A 357 -2.41 -7.00 8.77
C ALA A 357 -1.69 -8.36 8.78
N LYS A 358 -2.18 -9.34 7.99
CA LYS A 358 -1.61 -10.70 7.91
C LYS A 358 -0.48 -10.83 6.90
N HIS A 359 -0.42 -9.93 5.92
CA HIS A 359 0.56 -9.97 4.84
C HIS A 359 2.00 -9.77 5.35
N ILE A 360 2.93 -10.37 4.64
CA ILE A 360 4.37 -10.14 4.69
C ILE A 360 4.75 -9.53 3.35
N GLY A 361 5.56 -8.48 3.36
CA GLY A 361 5.91 -7.76 2.13
C GLY A 361 4.73 -7.02 1.52
N LYS A 362 4.43 -7.27 0.23
CA LYS A 362 3.43 -6.53 -0.55
C LYS A 362 2.28 -7.41 -1.02
N ILE A 363 1.08 -6.83 -1.03
CA ILE A 363 -0.06 -7.41 -1.74
C ILE A 363 -0.13 -6.75 -3.12
N VAL A 364 -0.30 -7.57 -4.15
CA VAL A 364 -0.41 -7.14 -5.53
C VAL A 364 -1.69 -7.72 -6.13
N VAL A 365 -2.41 -6.92 -6.90
CA VAL A 365 -3.62 -7.34 -7.60
C VAL A 365 -3.34 -7.31 -9.10
N THR A 366 -3.53 -8.44 -9.77
CA THR A 366 -3.37 -8.56 -11.23
C THR A 366 -4.67 -8.21 -11.94
N GLN A 367 -4.53 -7.53 -13.08
CA GLN A 367 -5.66 -7.18 -13.92
C GLN A 367 -6.00 -8.34 -14.87
N THR A 368 -7.29 -8.66 -15.00
CA THR A 368 -7.75 -9.61 -16.01
C THR A 368 -7.51 -9.01 -17.40
N GLN A 369 -6.84 -9.77 -18.26
CA GLN A 369 -6.66 -9.40 -19.65
C GLN A 369 -7.97 -9.67 -20.38
N LEU A 370 -8.68 -8.63 -20.80
CA LEU A 370 -9.66 -8.79 -21.90
C LEU A 370 -8.84 -9.08 -23.15
N ALA A 371 -9.07 -10.23 -23.79
CA ALA A 371 -8.41 -10.53 -25.06
C ALA A 371 -8.81 -9.44 -26.07
N ASP A 372 -7.82 -8.82 -26.71
CA ASP A 372 -8.05 -7.81 -27.74
C ASP A 372 -8.90 -8.48 -28.85
N GLY A 373 -10.18 -8.11 -28.93
CA GLY A 373 -11.09 -8.57 -29.99
C GLY A 373 -12.06 -9.71 -29.64
N GLU A 374 -11.98 -10.34 -28.48
CA GLU A 374 -13.03 -11.25 -28.02
C GLU A 374 -14.13 -10.48 -27.29
N THR A 375 -15.16 -10.07 -28.02
CA THR A 375 -16.47 -9.88 -27.42
C THR A 375 -16.89 -11.25 -26.88
N GLN A 376 -16.83 -11.44 -25.56
CA GLN A 376 -17.42 -12.62 -24.94
C GLN A 376 -18.89 -12.68 -25.41
N LYS A 377 -19.23 -13.74 -26.12
CA LYS A 377 -20.61 -13.99 -26.47
C LYS A 377 -21.44 -13.93 -25.19
N PRO A 378 -22.50 -13.13 -25.12
CA PRO A 378 -23.36 -13.13 -23.96
C PRO A 378 -23.77 -14.58 -23.69
N LEU A 379 -23.63 -15.02 -22.44
CA LEU A 379 -24.16 -16.31 -22.01
C LEU A 379 -25.65 -16.35 -22.34
N SER A 380 -26.00 -17.04 -23.41
CA SER A 380 -27.39 -17.27 -23.76
C SER A 380 -27.93 -18.32 -22.80
N PHE A 381 -28.71 -17.90 -21.84
CA PHE A 381 -29.50 -18.80 -21.01
C PHE A 381 -30.49 -19.53 -21.95
N ARG A 382 -30.45 -20.84 -21.98
CA ARG A 382 -31.49 -21.61 -22.66
C ARG A 382 -32.77 -21.47 -21.86
N SER A 383 -33.84 -21.04 -22.53
CA SER A 383 -35.16 -20.81 -21.92
C SER A 383 -35.83 -22.07 -21.33
N GLU A 384 -35.19 -23.24 -21.45
CA GLU A 384 -35.73 -24.52 -20.99
C GLU A 384 -34.84 -25.21 -19.91
N ALA A 385 -33.85 -24.53 -19.36
CA ALA A 385 -33.01 -25.12 -18.30
C ALA A 385 -33.52 -24.65 -16.93
N SER A 386 -33.92 -25.60 -16.10
CA SER A 386 -34.18 -25.35 -14.68
C SER A 386 -32.82 -25.16 -13.97
N TYR A 387 -32.58 -23.98 -13.42
CA TYR A 387 -31.46 -23.69 -12.57
C TYR A 387 -31.93 -23.83 -11.13
N LEU A 388 -31.47 -24.85 -10.41
CA LEU A 388 -31.67 -25.03 -8.97
C LEU A 388 -30.57 -24.27 -8.19
#